data_b9a463005591a41c62a180aa9e922349
#
_entry.id   b9a463005591a41c62a180aa9e922349
#
_cell.length_a   1.000
_cell.length_b   1.000
_cell.length_c   1.000
_cell.angle_alpha   90.00
_cell.angle_beta   90.00
_cell.angle_gamma   90.00
#
_symmetry.space_group_name_H-M   'P 1'
#
loop_
_entity.id
_entity.type
_entity.pdbx_description
1 polymer ?
#
loop_
_entity_poly.entity_id
_entity_poly.type
_entity_poly.pdbx_seq_one_letter_code
_entity_poly.pdbx_strand_id
1 'polypeptide(L)'
;MTDPIRSANSARHPEHDAVSREVRSWYTTAVPEISLDGAAYWFGFACMIGADRARVVLSIADPAEVPAALGAAQAVCAAGNLMIMVDDRCRATRLDAALRAHGCSYDESTTYLALTGPMVPPASGPGQLEVTSISGAELETWARVKLQSFADSEDAPAAEAVTAEVEVRRRELPLAEYQLGIVDGQPAAVLAHYPGADDLVFILGTRTPYRHRGIARAMLTRWASAGAGGRSLIINAADGGAPAALYRRLGFTDEVYWYRKYHLQSEQQGP
;
A
#
# COMPACT_ATOMS: atom_id res chain seq x y z
N MET A 1 26.76 6.24 -18.31
CA MET A 1 25.62 7.15 -18.08
C MET A 1 24.93 6.63 -16.85
N THR A 2 25.07 7.28 -15.71
CA THR A 2 24.40 6.93 -14.44
C THR A 2 22.93 7.32 -14.60
N ASP A 3 22.05 6.36 -14.38
CA ASP A 3 20.61 6.49 -14.44
C ASP A 3 20.15 7.59 -13.45
N PRO A 4 19.69 8.75 -13.90
CA PRO A 4 19.29 9.85 -13.03
C PRO A 4 18.07 9.49 -12.16
N ILE A 5 17.29 8.51 -12.57
CA ILE A 5 16.11 8.00 -11.84
C ILE A 5 16.55 7.20 -10.62
N ARG A 6 17.56 6.35 -10.75
CA ARG A 6 18.15 5.64 -9.60
C ARG A 6 18.74 6.60 -8.57
N SER A 7 19.39 7.67 -9.03
CA SER A 7 20.04 8.62 -8.14
C SER A 7 19.05 9.46 -7.32
N ALA A 8 17.93 9.88 -7.91
CA ALA A 8 16.94 10.69 -7.20
C ALA A 8 16.09 9.88 -6.20
N ASN A 9 15.81 8.60 -6.52
CA ASN A 9 15.02 7.72 -5.65
C ASN A 9 15.88 7.05 -4.57
N SER A 10 17.12 6.68 -4.88
CA SER A 10 18.06 6.10 -3.91
C SER A 10 18.42 7.04 -2.77
N ALA A 11 18.31 8.35 -2.99
CA ALA A 11 18.60 9.35 -1.96
C ALA A 11 17.47 9.52 -0.92
N ARG A 12 16.26 8.97 -1.18
CA ARG A 12 15.09 9.21 -0.32
C ARG A 12 14.51 7.97 0.36
N HIS A 13 14.88 6.76 -0.08
CA HIS A 13 14.34 5.50 0.47
C HIS A 13 15.41 4.44 0.78
N PRO A 14 16.65 4.80 1.10
CA PRO A 14 17.71 3.80 1.20
C PRO A 14 17.66 2.96 2.47
N GLU A 15 16.92 3.39 3.48
CA GLU A 15 17.02 2.80 4.80
C GLU A 15 16.08 1.63 5.06
N HIS A 16 15.02 1.48 4.23
CA HIS A 16 13.99 0.48 4.46
C HIS A 16 13.72 -0.39 3.23
N ASP A 17 14.37 -1.53 3.19
CA ASP A 17 14.25 -2.51 2.11
C ASP A 17 12.83 -3.01 1.86
N ALA A 18 12.00 -3.10 2.91
CA ALA A 18 10.62 -3.54 2.78
C ALA A 18 9.75 -2.51 2.05
N VAL A 19 9.93 -1.20 2.35
CA VAL A 19 9.25 -0.12 1.62
C VAL A 19 9.70 -0.13 0.16
N SER A 20 10.99 -0.30 -0.10
CA SER A 20 11.52 -0.42 -1.46
C SER A 20 10.97 -1.64 -2.19
N ARG A 21 10.76 -2.78 -1.51
CA ARG A 21 10.14 -3.98 -2.11
C ARG A 21 8.66 -3.75 -2.43
N GLU A 22 7.90 -3.15 -1.53
CA GLU A 22 6.51 -2.79 -1.80
C GLU A 22 6.41 -1.82 -2.96
N VAL A 23 7.18 -0.74 -2.96
CA VAL A 23 7.25 0.20 -4.08
C VAL A 23 7.61 -0.51 -5.37
N ARG A 24 8.59 -1.43 -5.37
CA ARG A 24 8.93 -2.24 -6.54
C ARG A 24 7.80 -3.20 -6.95
N SER A 25 7.03 -3.73 -6.02
CA SER A 25 5.89 -4.60 -6.35
C SER A 25 4.82 -3.87 -7.15
N TRP A 26 4.77 -2.54 -7.06
CA TRP A 26 3.91 -1.73 -7.91
C TRP A 26 4.36 -1.72 -9.36
N TYR A 27 5.59 -2.12 -9.66
CA TYR A 27 6.22 -2.12 -10.98
C TYR A 27 6.38 -3.52 -11.60
N THR A 28 5.54 -4.47 -11.22
CA THR A 28 5.66 -5.88 -11.65
C THR A 28 5.37 -6.13 -13.13
N THR A 29 4.87 -5.13 -13.85
CA THR A 29 4.79 -5.20 -15.30
C THR A 29 5.78 -4.18 -15.85
N ALA A 30 6.84 -4.65 -16.50
CA ALA A 30 7.86 -3.80 -17.10
C ALA A 30 7.23 -2.89 -18.15
N VAL A 31 6.92 -1.67 -17.73
CA VAL A 31 6.73 -0.58 -18.69
C VAL A 31 8.08 0.12 -18.82
N PRO A 32 8.54 0.42 -20.03
CA PRO A 32 9.83 1.06 -20.22
C PRO A 32 9.92 2.35 -19.41
N GLU A 33 11.06 2.57 -18.79
CA GLU A 33 11.39 3.83 -18.14
C GLU A 33 11.17 4.97 -19.13
N ILE A 34 10.30 5.92 -18.79
CA ILE A 34 10.09 7.08 -19.60
C ILE A 34 10.90 8.20 -19.00
N SER A 35 11.98 8.50 -19.67
CA SER A 35 12.70 9.74 -19.48
C SER A 35 12.08 10.77 -20.40
N LEU A 36 11.46 11.80 -19.84
CA LEU A 36 11.11 12.99 -20.59
C LEU A 36 12.33 13.92 -20.56
N ASP A 37 12.86 14.24 -21.71
CA ASP A 37 13.94 15.18 -21.85
C ASP A 37 13.55 16.52 -21.20
N GLY A 38 14.10 16.75 -20.02
CA GLY A 38 14.35 18.05 -19.45
C GLY A 38 13.58 18.50 -18.22
N ALA A 39 12.40 18.00 -17.86
CA ALA A 39 11.65 18.66 -16.79
C ALA A 39 10.85 17.74 -15.85
N ALA A 40 10.31 16.64 -16.29
CA ALA A 40 9.48 15.77 -15.47
C ALA A 40 10.10 14.38 -15.33
N TYR A 41 10.39 13.97 -14.09
CA TYR A 41 10.93 12.65 -13.80
C TYR A 41 9.82 11.70 -13.38
N TRP A 42 9.73 10.57 -14.03
CA TRP A 42 8.79 9.51 -13.77
C TRP A 42 9.46 8.36 -13.07
N PHE A 43 8.88 7.91 -12.00
CA PHE A 43 9.29 6.67 -11.38
C PHE A 43 8.27 5.60 -11.72
N GLY A 44 8.60 4.80 -12.71
CA GLY A 44 8.00 3.53 -12.97
C GLY A 44 6.47 3.47 -13.01
N PHE A 45 5.97 2.47 -13.65
CA PHE A 45 4.57 2.14 -13.65
C PHE A 45 4.36 0.81 -12.97
N ALA A 46 3.33 0.74 -12.14
CA ALA A 46 2.73 -0.53 -11.83
C ALA A 46 1.39 -0.60 -12.53
N CYS A 47 1.27 -1.46 -13.51
CA CYS A 47 -0.04 -1.94 -13.91
C CYS A 47 -0.51 -2.87 -12.79
N MET A 48 -1.40 -2.39 -11.94
CA MET A 48 -1.99 -3.19 -10.89
C MET A 48 -3.44 -3.50 -11.24
N ILE A 49 -3.77 -4.78 -11.22
CA ILE A 49 -5.14 -5.28 -11.24
C ILE A 49 -5.94 -4.84 -12.46
N GLY A 50 -5.83 -5.58 -13.55
CA GLY A 50 -6.53 -5.30 -14.79
C GLY A 50 -5.78 -4.32 -15.67
N ALA A 51 -5.96 -4.43 -16.98
CA ALA A 51 -5.30 -3.60 -17.99
C ALA A 51 -5.74 -2.11 -17.95
N ASP A 52 -6.58 -1.73 -17.00
CA ASP A 52 -7.27 -0.44 -16.95
C ASP A 52 -6.77 0.51 -15.85
N ARG A 53 -5.76 0.12 -15.07
CA ARG A 53 -5.20 0.97 -14.00
C ARG A 53 -3.68 1.05 -14.05
N ALA A 54 -3.14 2.25 -14.03
CA ALA A 54 -1.72 2.50 -13.91
C ALA A 54 -1.40 3.41 -12.73
N ARG A 55 -0.23 3.21 -12.12
CA ARG A 55 0.29 4.08 -11.05
C ARG A 55 1.50 4.83 -11.55
N VAL A 56 1.57 6.09 -11.18
CA VAL A 56 2.67 7.00 -11.53
C VAL A 56 3.10 7.75 -10.29
N VAL A 57 4.38 7.75 -9.99
CA VAL A 57 4.96 8.60 -8.93
C VAL A 57 5.52 9.85 -9.59
N LEU A 58 4.99 11.04 -9.22
CA LEU A 58 5.48 12.32 -9.70
C LEU A 58 6.58 12.86 -8.79
N SER A 59 7.74 13.13 -9.36
CA SER A 59 8.84 13.81 -8.69
C SER A 59 9.08 15.24 -9.18
N ILE A 60 8.16 15.81 -9.95
CA ILE A 60 8.20 17.22 -10.36
C ILE A 60 8.08 18.14 -9.13
N ALA A 61 8.73 19.30 -9.21
CA ALA A 61 8.73 20.30 -8.13
C ALA A 61 7.91 21.55 -8.47
N ASP A 62 7.79 21.88 -9.75
CA ASP A 62 7.09 23.05 -10.24
C ASP A 62 5.67 22.70 -10.69
N PRO A 63 4.63 23.40 -10.16
CA PRO A 63 3.25 23.24 -10.64
C PRO A 63 3.07 23.48 -12.14
N ALA A 64 3.92 24.30 -12.76
CA ALA A 64 3.88 24.55 -14.21
C ALA A 64 4.23 23.31 -15.04
N GLU A 65 4.91 22.33 -14.47
CA GLU A 65 5.28 21.07 -15.15
C GLU A 65 4.14 20.04 -15.13
N VAL A 66 3.11 20.24 -14.30
CA VAL A 66 2.01 19.26 -14.13
C VAL A 66 1.33 18.90 -15.46
N PRO A 67 0.96 19.84 -16.35
CA PRO A 67 0.31 19.48 -17.61
C PRO A 67 1.16 18.56 -18.49
N ALA A 68 2.45 18.88 -18.63
CA ALA A 68 3.38 18.08 -19.42
C ALA A 68 3.57 16.68 -18.82
N ALA A 69 3.71 16.62 -17.50
CA ALA A 69 3.87 15.38 -16.75
C ALA A 69 2.64 14.46 -16.89
N LEU A 70 1.43 15.01 -16.75
CA LEU A 70 0.19 14.25 -16.93
C LEU A 70 -0.01 13.77 -18.37
N GLY A 71 0.24 14.64 -19.36
CA GLY A 71 0.16 14.29 -20.77
C GLY A 71 1.08 13.15 -21.15
N ALA A 72 2.29 13.16 -20.64
CA ALA A 72 3.23 12.06 -20.85
C ALA A 72 2.80 10.77 -20.15
N ALA A 73 2.26 10.86 -18.92
CA ALA A 73 1.71 9.70 -18.23
C ALA A 73 0.58 9.05 -19.01
N GLN A 74 -0.34 9.85 -19.50
CA GLN A 74 -1.47 9.39 -20.32
C GLN A 74 -1.01 8.76 -21.64
N ALA A 75 0.01 9.32 -22.29
CA ALA A 75 0.55 8.79 -23.53
C ALA A 75 1.11 7.38 -23.41
N VAL A 76 1.64 7.06 -22.23
CA VAL A 76 2.24 5.74 -21.95
C VAL A 76 1.25 4.78 -21.33
N CYS A 77 0.36 5.29 -20.48
CA CYS A 77 -0.68 4.51 -19.87
C CYS A 77 -1.92 4.54 -20.77
N ALA A 78 -2.07 3.58 -21.65
CA ALA A 78 -3.32 3.36 -22.39
C ALA A 78 -4.50 3.03 -21.47
N ALA A 79 -4.26 3.00 -20.16
CA ALA A 79 -5.24 2.68 -19.14
C ALA A 79 -6.16 3.86 -18.85
N GLY A 80 -7.46 3.59 -18.78
CA GLY A 80 -8.50 4.60 -18.52
C GLY A 80 -8.42 5.27 -17.14
N ASN A 81 -7.69 4.70 -16.17
CA ASN A 81 -7.55 5.22 -14.82
C ASN A 81 -6.07 5.32 -14.43
N LEU A 82 -5.61 6.54 -14.26
CA LEU A 82 -4.24 6.82 -13.83
C LEU A 82 -4.23 7.22 -12.35
N MET A 83 -3.54 6.44 -11.53
CA MET A 83 -3.26 6.78 -10.14
C MET A 83 -1.94 7.55 -10.08
N ILE A 84 -2.00 8.77 -9.56
CA ILE A 84 -0.84 9.64 -9.41
C ILE A 84 -0.47 9.70 -7.93
N MET A 85 0.81 9.52 -7.65
CA MET A 85 1.36 9.57 -6.31
C MET A 85 2.41 10.67 -6.21
N VAL A 86 2.37 11.42 -5.13
CA VAL A 86 3.37 12.45 -4.79
C VAL A 86 3.92 12.12 -3.42
N ASP A 87 5.20 11.80 -3.35
CA ASP A 87 5.87 11.20 -2.21
C ASP A 87 6.57 12.19 -1.25
N ASP A 88 6.18 13.45 -1.29
CA ASP A 88 6.71 14.51 -0.43
C ASP A 88 5.59 15.47 -0.02
N ARG A 89 5.44 15.72 1.29
CA ARG A 89 4.34 16.55 1.84
C ARG A 89 4.37 17.99 1.31
N CYS A 90 5.56 18.59 1.23
CA CYS A 90 5.71 19.97 0.75
C CYS A 90 5.39 20.04 -0.75
N ARG A 91 5.89 19.06 -1.52
CA ARG A 91 5.62 18.92 -2.95
C ARG A 91 4.12 18.65 -3.19
N ALA A 92 3.51 17.72 -2.47
CA ALA A 92 2.09 17.41 -2.61
C ALA A 92 1.22 18.64 -2.32
N THR A 93 1.55 19.44 -1.30
CA THR A 93 0.85 20.68 -1.00
C THR A 93 1.00 21.70 -2.14
N ARG A 94 2.19 21.82 -2.70
CA ARG A 94 2.48 22.76 -3.80
C ARG A 94 1.79 22.36 -5.10
N LEU A 95 1.73 21.07 -5.41
CA LEU A 95 1.16 20.55 -6.65
C LEU A 95 -0.37 20.36 -6.60
N ASP A 96 -1.00 20.34 -5.42
CA ASP A 96 -2.40 20.00 -5.24
C ASP A 96 -3.35 20.82 -6.15
N ALA A 97 -3.18 22.14 -6.14
CA ALA A 97 -4.02 23.02 -6.94
C ALA A 97 -3.85 22.76 -8.45
N ALA A 98 -2.62 22.55 -8.91
CA ALA A 98 -2.34 22.28 -10.32
C ALA A 98 -2.86 20.91 -10.75
N LEU A 99 -2.69 19.88 -9.93
CA LEU A 99 -3.24 18.54 -10.19
C LEU A 99 -4.77 18.59 -10.31
N ARG A 100 -5.45 19.28 -9.38
CA ARG A 100 -6.92 19.43 -9.42
C ARG A 100 -7.38 20.22 -10.64
N ALA A 101 -6.67 21.29 -11.00
CA ALA A 101 -6.98 22.09 -12.19
C ALA A 101 -6.88 21.27 -13.50
N HIS A 102 -6.13 20.17 -13.48
CA HIS A 102 -5.97 19.26 -14.62
C HIS A 102 -6.74 17.93 -14.45
N GLY A 103 -7.84 17.96 -13.69
CA GLY A 103 -8.78 16.84 -13.60
C GLY A 103 -8.38 15.73 -12.62
N CYS A 104 -7.31 15.92 -11.83
CA CYS A 104 -6.97 14.94 -10.80
C CYS A 104 -7.84 15.11 -9.56
N SER A 105 -8.49 14.05 -9.12
CA SER A 105 -9.21 14.01 -7.84
C SER A 105 -8.31 13.45 -6.75
N TYR A 106 -8.26 14.11 -5.60
CA TYR A 106 -7.60 13.58 -4.41
C TYR A 106 -8.30 12.31 -3.92
N ASP A 107 -7.54 11.29 -3.59
CA ASP A 107 -8.03 10.05 -2.99
C ASP A 107 -7.67 10.01 -1.50
N GLU A 108 -6.45 9.63 -1.20
CA GLU A 108 -5.96 9.56 0.19
C GLU A 108 -4.46 9.90 0.29
N SER A 109 -4.00 10.10 1.52
CA SER A 109 -2.57 10.08 1.84
C SER A 109 -2.26 8.84 2.66
N THR A 110 -1.12 8.23 2.41
CA THR A 110 -0.65 7.04 3.14
C THR A 110 0.65 7.37 3.86
N THR A 111 0.76 6.94 5.10
CA THR A 111 1.98 7.04 5.91
C THR A 111 2.51 5.65 6.23
N TYR A 112 3.83 5.53 6.26
CA TYR A 112 4.56 4.35 6.72
C TYR A 112 5.22 4.68 8.04
N LEU A 113 4.91 3.91 9.05
CA LEU A 113 5.33 4.13 10.42
C LEU A 113 6.23 2.98 10.87
N ALA A 114 7.42 3.30 11.39
CA ALA A 114 8.30 2.32 12.00
C ALA A 114 8.06 2.24 13.52
N LEU A 115 8.27 1.04 14.04
CA LEU A 115 8.23 0.78 15.48
C LEU A 115 9.55 1.25 16.11
N THR A 116 9.48 2.21 17.02
CA THR A 116 10.67 2.83 17.64
C THR A 116 11.01 2.31 19.04
N GLY A 117 10.24 1.36 19.55
CA GLY A 117 10.43 0.80 20.87
C GLY A 117 9.71 -0.53 21.03
N PRO A 118 9.67 -1.09 22.23
CA PRO A 118 8.90 -2.30 22.46
C PRO A 118 7.42 -2.03 22.21
N MET A 119 6.78 -2.93 21.47
CA MET A 119 5.34 -2.83 21.24
C MET A 119 4.60 -2.95 22.58
N VAL A 120 3.65 -2.07 22.81
CA VAL A 120 2.80 -2.11 23.99
C VAL A 120 1.86 -3.33 23.92
N PRO A 121 2.06 -4.36 24.76
CA PRO A 121 1.21 -5.55 24.72
C PRO A 121 -0.24 -5.20 25.06
N PRO A 122 -1.22 -5.96 24.58
CA PRO A 122 -2.61 -5.76 24.95
C PRO A 122 -2.84 -6.03 26.43
N ALA A 123 -3.62 -5.18 27.09
CA ALA A 123 -4.02 -5.40 28.50
C ALA A 123 -4.90 -6.65 28.67
N SER A 124 -5.64 -7.02 27.61
CA SER A 124 -6.42 -8.27 27.52
C SER A 124 -6.43 -8.73 26.08
N GLY A 125 -6.23 -10.03 25.84
CA GLY A 125 -6.30 -10.61 24.50
C GLY A 125 -7.76 -10.78 24.05
N PRO A 126 -8.00 -10.83 22.72
CA PRO A 126 -9.27 -11.25 22.19
C PRO A 126 -9.40 -12.76 22.45
N GLY A 127 -10.27 -13.23 23.31
CA GLY A 127 -10.61 -14.64 23.51
C GLY A 127 -9.64 -15.68 22.92
N GLN A 128 -10.11 -16.72 22.27
CA GLN A 128 -9.27 -17.67 21.55
C GLN A 128 -8.95 -17.15 20.13
N LEU A 129 -7.94 -16.30 19.99
CA LEU A 129 -7.37 -15.94 18.68
C LEU A 129 -6.27 -16.95 18.29
N GLU A 130 -6.54 -17.72 17.26
CA GLU A 130 -5.53 -18.50 16.53
C GLU A 130 -5.02 -17.69 15.34
N VAL A 131 -3.71 -17.67 15.12
CA VAL A 131 -3.09 -17.05 13.94
C VAL A 131 -2.31 -18.12 13.20
N THR A 132 -2.70 -18.33 11.95
CA THR A 132 -2.13 -19.36 11.07
C THR A 132 -1.48 -18.72 9.87
N SER A 133 -0.24 -19.09 9.56
CA SER A 133 0.36 -18.78 8.26
C SER A 133 -0.33 -19.59 7.18
N ILE A 134 -0.64 -18.97 6.06
CA ILE A 134 -1.37 -19.63 4.97
C ILE A 134 -0.45 -19.96 3.81
N SER A 135 -0.80 -21.02 3.10
CA SER A 135 -0.21 -21.42 1.82
C SER A 135 -1.06 -20.95 0.63
N GLY A 136 -0.56 -21.23 -0.58
CA GLY A 136 -1.29 -20.89 -1.81
C GLY A 136 -2.69 -21.52 -1.91
N ALA A 137 -2.92 -22.67 -1.26
CA ALA A 137 -4.24 -23.33 -1.25
C ALA A 137 -5.30 -22.57 -0.45
N GLU A 138 -4.88 -21.77 0.53
CA GLU A 138 -5.77 -21.04 1.43
C GLU A 138 -5.96 -19.57 1.02
N LEU A 139 -5.31 -19.14 -0.06
CA LEU A 139 -5.39 -17.76 -0.56
C LEU A 139 -6.82 -17.31 -0.85
N GLU A 140 -7.70 -18.21 -1.29
CA GLU A 140 -9.10 -17.85 -1.55
C GLU A 140 -9.83 -17.45 -0.27
N THR A 141 -9.65 -18.20 0.82
CA THR A 141 -10.21 -17.86 2.13
C THR A 141 -9.64 -16.53 2.62
N TRP A 142 -8.33 -16.34 2.51
CA TRP A 142 -7.66 -15.12 2.88
C TRP A 142 -8.19 -13.91 2.07
N ALA A 143 -8.33 -14.05 0.75
CA ALA A 143 -8.85 -13.02 -0.13
C ALA A 143 -10.27 -12.61 0.23
N ARG A 144 -11.17 -13.57 0.53
CA ARG A 144 -12.54 -13.30 0.99
C ARG A 144 -12.54 -12.48 2.28
N VAL A 145 -11.75 -12.90 3.28
CA VAL A 145 -11.65 -12.18 4.57
C VAL A 145 -11.07 -10.78 4.36
N LYS A 146 -10.05 -10.63 3.52
CA LYS A 146 -9.49 -9.32 3.17
C LYS A 146 -10.54 -8.41 2.55
N LEU A 147 -11.25 -8.87 1.52
CA LEU A 147 -12.27 -8.07 0.86
C LEU A 147 -13.39 -7.67 1.84
N GLN A 148 -13.88 -8.59 2.68
CA GLN A 148 -14.86 -8.29 3.73
C GLN A 148 -14.33 -7.32 4.80
N SER A 149 -13.02 -7.36 5.08
CA SER A 149 -12.41 -6.46 6.07
C SER A 149 -12.32 -5.00 5.60
N PHE A 150 -12.30 -4.78 4.29
CA PHE A 150 -12.17 -3.45 3.69
C PHE A 150 -13.46 -2.98 2.99
N ALA A 151 -14.50 -3.84 2.95
CA ALA A 151 -15.81 -3.45 2.47
C ALA A 151 -16.62 -2.73 3.56
N ASP A 152 -17.51 -1.84 3.14
CA ASP A 152 -18.51 -1.22 4.03
C ASP A 152 -19.69 -2.15 4.30
N SER A 153 -19.74 -3.33 3.67
CA SER A 153 -20.76 -4.36 3.80
C SER A 153 -20.14 -5.70 4.21
N GLU A 154 -20.92 -6.51 4.94
CA GLU A 154 -20.57 -7.89 5.30
C GLU A 154 -21.01 -8.92 4.25
N ASP A 155 -21.58 -8.47 3.16
CA ASP A 155 -21.99 -9.33 2.07
C ASP A 155 -20.81 -10.15 1.54
N ALA A 156 -21.11 -11.31 1.00
CA ALA A 156 -20.10 -12.12 0.36
C ALA A 156 -19.52 -11.34 -0.84
N PRO A 157 -18.20 -11.19 -0.93
CA PRO A 157 -17.59 -10.51 -2.06
C PRO A 157 -17.89 -11.28 -3.37
N ALA A 158 -18.04 -10.52 -4.46
CA ALA A 158 -18.24 -11.09 -5.78
C ALA A 158 -17.12 -12.08 -6.15
N ALA A 159 -17.45 -13.16 -6.82
CA ALA A 159 -16.49 -14.21 -7.17
C ALA A 159 -15.34 -13.67 -8.02
N GLU A 160 -15.62 -12.74 -8.92
CA GLU A 160 -14.62 -12.08 -9.78
C GLU A 160 -13.62 -11.26 -8.94
N ALA A 161 -14.10 -10.56 -7.91
CA ALA A 161 -13.24 -9.80 -7.00
C ALA A 161 -12.33 -10.71 -6.17
N VAL A 162 -12.85 -11.85 -5.71
CA VAL A 162 -12.05 -12.86 -5.01
C VAL A 162 -10.99 -13.44 -5.95
N THR A 163 -11.36 -13.80 -7.17
CA THR A 163 -10.43 -14.35 -8.16
C THR A 163 -9.32 -13.35 -8.48
N ALA A 164 -9.68 -12.09 -8.72
CA ALA A 164 -8.70 -11.03 -8.99
C ALA A 164 -7.74 -10.84 -7.81
N GLU A 165 -8.24 -10.83 -6.57
CA GLU A 165 -7.42 -10.70 -5.38
C GLU A 165 -6.46 -11.89 -5.21
N VAL A 166 -6.94 -13.12 -5.44
CA VAL A 166 -6.12 -14.34 -5.38
C VAL A 166 -4.98 -14.28 -6.40
N GLU A 167 -5.25 -13.84 -7.63
CA GLU A 167 -4.21 -13.71 -8.66
C GLU A 167 -3.13 -12.70 -8.26
N VAL A 168 -3.51 -11.57 -7.69
CA VAL A 168 -2.55 -10.58 -7.17
C VAL A 168 -1.68 -11.21 -6.08
N ARG A 169 -2.31 -11.85 -5.08
CA ARG A 169 -1.56 -12.44 -3.95
C ARG A 169 -0.69 -13.60 -4.38
N ARG A 170 -1.12 -14.40 -5.34
CA ARG A 170 -0.31 -15.52 -5.89
C ARG A 170 1.00 -15.03 -6.50
N ARG A 171 0.98 -13.88 -7.16
CA ARG A 171 2.20 -13.25 -7.71
C ARG A 171 3.14 -12.73 -6.62
N GLU A 172 2.60 -12.34 -5.48
CA GLU A 172 3.37 -11.81 -4.34
C GLU A 172 3.89 -12.91 -3.40
N LEU A 173 3.32 -14.12 -3.42
CA LEU A 173 3.72 -15.25 -2.55
C LEU A 173 5.24 -15.47 -2.43
N PRO A 174 6.05 -15.32 -3.51
CA PRO A 174 7.50 -15.46 -3.37
C PRO A 174 8.17 -14.38 -2.51
N LEU A 175 7.47 -13.26 -2.27
CA LEU A 175 8.01 -12.07 -1.59
C LEU A 175 7.30 -11.75 -0.28
N ALA A 176 6.08 -12.23 -0.10
CA ALA A 176 5.21 -11.86 1.02
C ALA A 176 4.71 -13.08 1.79
N GLU A 177 4.55 -12.93 3.08
CA GLU A 177 3.90 -13.89 3.98
C GLU A 177 2.50 -13.43 4.34
N TYR A 178 1.58 -14.39 4.39
CA TYR A 178 0.16 -14.16 4.64
C TYR A 178 -0.28 -14.92 5.88
N GLN A 179 -1.06 -14.26 6.73
CA GLN A 179 -1.60 -14.84 7.96
C GLN A 179 -3.11 -14.65 8.04
N LEU A 180 -3.78 -15.64 8.60
CA LEU A 180 -5.20 -15.63 8.88
C LEU A 180 -5.43 -15.65 10.39
N GLY A 181 -6.19 -14.70 10.90
CA GLY A 181 -6.67 -14.67 12.27
C GLY A 181 -8.01 -15.38 12.38
N ILE A 182 -8.08 -16.43 13.20
CA ILE A 182 -9.27 -17.27 13.42
C ILE A 182 -9.76 -17.00 14.84
N VAL A 183 -11.05 -16.71 14.99
CA VAL A 183 -11.72 -16.48 16.28
C VAL A 183 -12.93 -17.41 16.34
N ASP A 184 -13.00 -18.21 17.39
CA ASP A 184 -14.08 -19.17 17.57
C ASP A 184 -14.28 -20.10 16.35
N GLY A 185 -13.17 -20.53 15.73
CA GLY A 185 -13.16 -21.37 14.53
C GLY A 185 -13.52 -20.67 13.23
N GLN A 186 -13.76 -19.35 13.25
CA GLN A 186 -14.14 -18.57 12.07
C GLN A 186 -13.04 -17.62 11.61
N PRO A 187 -12.74 -17.53 10.30
CA PRO A 187 -11.82 -16.54 9.76
C PRO A 187 -12.30 -15.12 10.02
N ALA A 188 -11.55 -14.36 10.81
CA ALA A 188 -11.96 -13.06 11.35
C ALA A 188 -11.06 -11.90 10.88
N ALA A 189 -9.79 -12.16 10.60
CA ALA A 189 -8.84 -11.11 10.26
C ALA A 189 -7.73 -11.64 9.34
N VAL A 190 -7.05 -10.72 8.66
CA VAL A 190 -5.92 -11.00 7.77
C VAL A 190 -4.76 -10.09 8.09
N LEU A 191 -3.54 -10.62 7.91
CA LEU A 191 -2.30 -9.86 7.89
C LEU A 191 -1.48 -10.32 6.70
N ALA A 192 -0.81 -9.40 6.02
CA ALA A 192 0.22 -9.70 5.04
C ALA A 192 1.42 -8.79 5.23
N HIS A 193 2.61 -9.34 5.14
CA HIS A 193 3.84 -8.60 5.32
C HIS A 193 4.95 -9.08 4.37
N TYR A 194 5.91 -8.19 4.10
CA TYR A 194 7.15 -8.51 3.42
C TYR A 194 8.23 -8.76 4.46
N PRO A 195 8.65 -10.02 4.66
CA PRO A 195 9.70 -10.35 5.63
C PRO A 195 11.07 -9.87 5.15
N GLY A 196 11.94 -9.47 6.08
CA GLY A 196 13.30 -9.05 5.76
C GLY A 196 14.00 -8.36 6.92
N ALA A 197 15.09 -7.65 6.64
CA ALA A 197 15.76 -6.79 7.60
C ALA A 197 14.81 -5.66 8.08
N ASP A 198 14.05 -5.12 7.14
CA ASP A 198 12.84 -4.37 7.40
C ASP A 198 11.66 -5.30 7.12
N ASP A 199 10.77 -5.44 8.06
CA ASP A 199 9.56 -6.25 7.95
C ASP A 199 8.35 -5.33 7.86
N LEU A 200 7.69 -5.30 6.70
CA LEU A 200 6.61 -4.37 6.41
C LEU A 200 5.26 -5.07 6.36
N VAL A 201 4.37 -4.73 7.27
CA VAL A 201 2.94 -5.05 7.16
C VAL A 201 2.28 -4.08 6.18
N PHE A 202 1.80 -4.61 5.06
CA PHE A 202 1.11 -3.82 4.02
C PHE A 202 -0.40 -4.10 3.95
N ILE A 203 -0.88 -5.17 4.60
CA ILE A 203 -2.29 -5.47 4.78
C ILE A 203 -2.52 -5.91 6.22
N LEU A 204 -3.45 -5.25 6.89
CA LEU A 204 -4.02 -5.66 8.15
C LEU A 204 -5.50 -5.31 8.14
N GLY A 205 -6.36 -6.33 8.18
CA GLY A 205 -7.80 -6.15 8.12
C GLY A 205 -8.52 -7.03 9.15
N THR A 206 -9.63 -6.52 9.68
CA THR A 206 -10.53 -7.28 10.56
C THR A 206 -11.96 -7.11 10.07
N ARG A 207 -12.65 -8.21 9.85
CA ARG A 207 -14.06 -8.22 9.44
C ARG A 207 -14.92 -7.47 10.46
N THR A 208 -15.93 -6.77 10.00
CA THR A 208 -16.78 -5.89 10.80
C THR A 208 -17.34 -6.55 12.08
N PRO A 209 -17.87 -7.80 12.11
CA PRO A 209 -18.37 -8.41 13.33
C PRO A 209 -17.32 -8.67 14.40
N TYR A 210 -16.05 -8.63 14.03
CA TYR A 210 -14.92 -8.92 14.90
C TYR A 210 -14.12 -7.67 15.26
N ARG A 211 -14.51 -6.47 14.75
CA ARG A 211 -13.85 -5.20 15.07
C ARG A 211 -14.02 -4.86 16.55
N HIS A 212 -13.17 -3.96 17.03
CA HIS A 212 -13.15 -3.49 18.42
C HIS A 212 -12.90 -4.57 19.49
N ARG A 213 -12.59 -5.80 19.09
CA ARG A 213 -12.25 -6.93 19.97
C ARG A 213 -10.74 -7.08 20.21
N GLY A 214 -9.92 -6.15 19.73
CA GLY A 214 -8.45 -6.17 19.89
C GLY A 214 -7.70 -7.12 18.96
N ILE A 215 -8.37 -7.74 17.96
CA ILE A 215 -7.79 -8.77 17.09
C ILE A 215 -6.61 -8.21 16.27
N ALA A 216 -6.78 -7.08 15.58
CA ALA A 216 -5.71 -6.45 14.82
C ALA A 216 -4.47 -6.18 15.68
N ARG A 217 -4.67 -5.66 16.90
CA ARG A 217 -3.60 -5.43 17.86
C ARG A 217 -2.90 -6.74 18.25
N ALA A 218 -3.65 -7.81 18.52
CA ALA A 218 -3.10 -9.09 18.91
C ALA A 218 -2.29 -9.74 17.76
N MET A 219 -2.78 -9.65 16.51
CA MET A 219 -2.04 -10.10 15.33
C MET A 219 -0.73 -9.34 15.16
N LEU A 220 -0.76 -8.00 15.26
CA LEU A 220 0.45 -7.17 15.20
C LEU A 220 1.43 -7.49 16.32
N THR A 221 0.95 -7.68 17.55
CA THR A 221 1.82 -8.03 18.68
C THR A 221 2.51 -9.37 18.45
N ARG A 222 1.77 -10.36 17.94
CA ARG A 222 2.32 -11.67 17.61
C ARG A 222 3.36 -11.59 16.48
N TRP A 223 3.04 -10.88 15.41
CA TRP A 223 3.97 -10.62 14.31
C TRP A 223 5.25 -9.92 14.81
N ALA A 224 5.11 -8.83 15.57
CA ALA A 224 6.25 -8.10 16.10
C ALA A 224 7.12 -8.93 17.04
N SER A 225 6.50 -9.79 17.88
CA SER A 225 7.22 -10.69 18.78
C SER A 225 8.00 -11.76 18.01
N ALA A 226 7.49 -12.25 16.90
CA ALA A 226 8.20 -13.19 16.04
C ALA A 226 9.38 -12.54 15.29
N GLY A 227 9.27 -11.22 15.03
CA GLY A 227 10.30 -10.40 14.37
C GLY A 227 11.36 -9.81 15.30
N ALA A 228 11.32 -10.07 16.61
CA ALA A 228 12.14 -9.39 17.64
C ALA A 228 13.66 -9.60 17.57
N GLY A 229 14.19 -10.11 16.49
CA GLY A 229 15.63 -10.36 16.25
C GLY A 229 16.42 -9.21 15.61
N GLY A 230 16.08 -7.94 15.90
CA GLY A 230 16.82 -6.77 15.36
C GLY A 230 16.31 -6.28 14.01
N ARG A 231 15.08 -6.63 13.63
CA ARG A 231 14.41 -6.16 12.42
C ARG A 231 13.76 -4.80 12.66
N SER A 232 13.77 -3.95 11.65
CA SER A 232 12.92 -2.77 11.61
C SER A 232 11.50 -3.19 11.25
N LEU A 233 10.53 -2.89 12.10
CA LEU A 233 9.13 -3.24 11.90
C LEU A 233 8.37 -2.01 11.39
N ILE A 234 7.77 -2.12 10.21
CA ILE A 234 7.09 -1.03 9.51
C ILE A 234 5.64 -1.42 9.23
N ILE A 235 4.73 -0.46 9.30
CA ILE A 235 3.33 -0.62 8.91
C ILE A 235 2.84 0.61 8.16
N ASN A 236 1.97 0.42 7.17
CA ASN A 236 1.33 1.53 6.47
C ASN A 236 -0.13 1.73 6.88
N ALA A 237 -0.61 2.94 6.72
CA ALA A 237 -2.01 3.31 6.94
C ALA A 237 -2.39 4.59 6.18
N ALA A 238 -3.68 4.78 5.97
CA ALA A 238 -4.20 6.09 5.58
C ALA A 238 -3.81 7.15 6.62
N ASP A 239 -3.19 8.24 6.16
CA ASP A 239 -2.68 9.30 7.03
C ASP A 239 -3.84 10.02 7.73
N GLY A 240 -3.71 10.23 9.03
CA GLY A 240 -4.76 10.82 9.87
C GLY A 240 -5.93 9.88 10.18
N GLY A 241 -5.96 8.67 9.63
CA GLY A 241 -7.04 7.70 9.86
C GLY A 241 -6.96 6.98 11.21
N ALA A 242 -8.04 6.29 11.57
CA ALA A 242 -8.12 5.49 12.80
C ALA A 242 -7.03 4.38 12.87
N PRO A 243 -6.66 3.68 11.77
CA PRO A 243 -5.54 2.75 11.78
C PRO A 243 -4.22 3.41 12.13
N ALA A 244 -3.87 4.56 11.53
CA ALA A 244 -2.63 5.28 11.86
C ALA A 244 -2.59 5.70 13.33
N ALA A 245 -3.73 6.17 13.88
CA ALA A 245 -3.83 6.51 15.30
C ALA A 245 -3.66 5.28 16.20
N LEU A 246 -4.19 4.12 15.79
CA LEU A 246 -3.95 2.85 16.49
C LEU A 246 -2.48 2.48 16.49
N TYR A 247 -1.82 2.52 15.32
CA TYR A 247 -0.42 2.14 15.19
C TYR A 247 0.51 3.04 16.01
N ARG A 248 0.25 4.35 16.01
CA ARG A 248 1.00 5.28 16.87
C ARG A 248 0.86 4.94 18.37
N ARG A 249 -0.33 4.54 18.83
CA ARG A 249 -0.54 4.07 20.23
C ARG A 249 0.16 2.75 20.53
N LEU A 250 0.49 1.96 19.52
CA LEU A 250 1.24 0.69 19.67
C LEU A 250 2.75 0.89 19.62
N GLY A 251 3.22 2.11 19.35
CA GLY A 251 4.64 2.45 19.33
C GLY A 251 5.23 2.65 17.94
N PHE A 252 4.43 2.58 16.88
CA PHE A 252 4.85 2.93 15.52
C PHE A 252 4.81 4.45 15.36
N THR A 253 5.87 5.14 15.75
CA THR A 253 5.87 6.61 15.86
C THR A 253 6.77 7.31 14.86
N ASP A 254 7.72 6.60 14.25
CA ASP A 254 8.63 7.16 13.27
C ASP A 254 8.04 7.07 11.85
N GLU A 255 7.83 8.21 11.21
CA GLU A 255 7.35 8.27 9.84
C GLU A 255 8.51 8.10 8.87
N VAL A 256 8.64 6.92 8.29
CA VAL A 256 9.75 6.57 7.38
C VAL A 256 9.44 6.84 5.92
N TYR A 257 8.15 6.91 5.56
CA TYR A 257 7.70 7.24 4.22
C TYR A 257 6.27 7.78 4.23
N TRP A 258 5.94 8.60 3.24
CA TRP A 258 4.61 9.17 3.05
C TRP A 258 4.38 9.47 1.58
N TYR A 259 3.13 9.29 1.10
CA TYR A 259 2.70 9.76 -0.20
C TYR A 259 1.24 10.21 -0.18
N ARG A 260 0.87 11.03 -1.17
CA ARG A 260 -0.51 11.43 -1.47
C ARG A 260 -0.92 10.87 -2.82
N LYS A 261 -2.14 10.31 -2.88
CA LYS A 261 -2.72 9.74 -4.09
C LYS A 261 -3.74 10.68 -4.71
N TYR A 262 -3.74 10.67 -6.03
CA TYR A 262 -4.74 11.30 -6.86
C TYR A 262 -5.17 10.33 -7.95
N HIS A 263 -6.42 10.43 -8.41
CA HIS A 263 -6.92 9.74 -9.58
C HIS A 263 -7.14 10.73 -10.72
N LEU A 264 -6.56 10.43 -11.87
CA LEU A 264 -6.90 11.07 -13.12
C LEU A 264 -7.81 10.11 -13.89
N GLN A 265 -9.09 10.48 -14.00
CA GLN A 265 -10.02 9.75 -14.85
C GLN A 265 -9.79 10.22 -16.28
N SER A 266 -9.61 9.30 -17.22
CA SER A 266 -9.73 9.67 -18.62
C SER A 266 -11.16 10.18 -18.81
N GLU A 267 -11.30 11.36 -19.41
CA GLU A 267 -12.60 11.78 -19.94
C GLU A 267 -13.09 10.61 -20.80
N GLN A 268 -14.16 9.95 -20.35
CA GLN A 268 -14.88 9.04 -21.23
C GLN A 268 -15.26 9.90 -22.43
N GLN A 269 -14.60 9.63 -23.56
CA GLN A 269 -15.08 10.17 -24.83
C GLN A 269 -16.55 9.76 -24.90
N GLY A 270 -17.41 10.74 -24.67
CA GLY A 270 -18.86 10.55 -24.80
C GLY A 270 -19.19 9.95 -26.15
N PRO A 271 -20.31 9.27 -26.26
CA PRO A 271 -20.71 8.54 -27.44
C PRO A 271 -20.82 9.43 -28.69
#